data_51fde0b8662a014c0e86e0487c8871f2
#
_entry.id   51fde0b8662a014c0e86e0487c8871f2
#
_cell.length_a   1.000
_cell.length_b   1.000
_cell.length_c   1.000
_cell.angle_alpha   90.00
_cell.angle_beta   90.00
_cell.angle_gamma   90.00
#
_symmetry.space_group_name_H-M   'P 1'
#
loop_
_entity.id
_entity.type
_entity.pdbx_description
1 polymer ?
#
loop_
_entity_poly.entity_id
_entity_poly.type
_entity_poly.pdbx_seq_one_letter_code
_entity_poly.pdbx_strand_id
1 'polypeptide(L)'
;MGDNSRDKDILSWVELSDYDIKTAKAMQKAGRYLYVLFCCQQAIEKRLKAIIVKETKEFPPKLHDLIRLLELTKISLNNEQELFLRKLSNFYIETRYPEEMHEINKKVNAKLAAKYLKDAEELIKCLNQQLK
;
A
#
# COMPACT_ATOMS: atom_id res chain seq x y z
N MET A 1 -19.39 17.80 18.20
CA MET A 1 -19.85 17.22 16.94
C MET A 1 -18.75 16.45 16.25
N GLY A 2 -18.96 15.18 16.03
CA GLY A 2 -18.01 14.37 15.30
C GLY A 2 -17.95 14.77 13.84
N ASP A 3 -16.81 14.55 13.24
CA ASP A 3 -16.63 14.75 11.82
C ASP A 3 -16.99 13.46 11.08
N ASN A 4 -18.29 13.18 10.98
CA ASN A 4 -18.81 11.96 10.36
C ASN A 4 -18.39 11.82 8.90
N SER A 5 -18.17 12.93 8.18
CA SER A 5 -17.71 12.88 6.80
C SER A 5 -16.28 12.31 6.72
N ARG A 6 -15.43 12.69 7.68
CA ARG A 6 -14.07 12.15 7.75
C ARG A 6 -14.04 10.68 8.14
N ASP A 7 -14.94 10.27 9.01
CA ASP A 7 -15.07 8.85 9.38
C ASP A 7 -15.46 8.01 8.15
N LYS A 8 -16.33 8.52 7.28
CA LYS A 8 -16.68 7.86 6.02
C LYS A 8 -15.48 7.79 5.08
N ASP A 9 -14.69 8.85 5.02
CA ASP A 9 -13.48 8.88 4.19
C ASP A 9 -12.48 7.85 4.66
N ILE A 10 -12.25 7.77 5.97
CA ILE A 10 -11.33 6.78 6.56
C ILE A 10 -11.80 5.37 6.19
N LEU A 11 -13.08 5.08 6.38
CA LEU A 11 -13.65 3.78 6.07
C LEU A 11 -13.49 3.45 4.58
N SER A 12 -13.75 4.41 3.71
CA SER A 12 -13.59 4.21 2.26
C SER A 12 -12.17 3.84 1.88
N TRP A 13 -11.17 4.52 2.45
CA TRP A 13 -9.77 4.20 2.19
C TRP A 13 -9.42 2.79 2.69
N VAL A 14 -9.90 2.43 3.88
CA VAL A 14 -9.66 1.10 4.45
C VAL A 14 -10.30 0.01 3.57
N GLU A 15 -11.54 0.22 3.14
CA GLU A 15 -12.24 -0.74 2.29
C GLU A 15 -11.52 -0.95 0.95
N LEU A 16 -11.03 0.14 0.34
CA LEU A 16 -10.28 0.04 -0.90
C LEU A 16 -8.93 -0.65 -0.70
N SER A 17 -8.29 -0.39 0.44
CA SER A 17 -7.06 -1.09 0.80
C SER A 17 -7.30 -2.60 0.93
N ASP A 18 -8.36 -3.00 1.61
CA ASP A 18 -8.73 -4.41 1.75
C ASP A 18 -9.06 -5.04 0.41
N TYR A 19 -9.74 -4.30 -0.45
CA TYR A 19 -10.03 -4.76 -1.82
C TYR A 19 -8.74 -5.04 -2.58
N ASP A 20 -7.77 -4.15 -2.47
CA ASP A 20 -6.49 -4.32 -3.17
C ASP A 20 -5.70 -5.53 -2.67
N ILE A 21 -5.73 -5.83 -1.37
CA ILE A 21 -5.09 -7.04 -0.85
C ILE A 21 -5.77 -8.30 -1.37
N LYS A 22 -7.09 -8.31 -1.44
CA LYS A 22 -7.82 -9.44 -2.03
C LYS A 22 -7.47 -9.62 -3.50
N THR A 23 -7.34 -8.51 -4.22
CA THR A 23 -6.91 -8.54 -5.63
C THR A 23 -5.50 -9.09 -5.76
N ALA A 24 -4.59 -8.68 -4.86
CA ALA A 24 -3.23 -9.23 -4.86
C ALA A 24 -3.22 -10.75 -4.72
N LYS A 25 -4.04 -11.28 -3.82
CA LYS A 25 -4.17 -12.73 -3.64
C LYS A 25 -4.71 -13.43 -4.89
N ALA A 26 -5.69 -12.82 -5.55
CA ALA A 26 -6.23 -13.33 -6.80
C ALA A 26 -5.19 -13.32 -7.92
N MET A 27 -4.39 -12.26 -8.01
CA MET A 27 -3.31 -12.14 -9.00
C MET A 27 -2.22 -13.19 -8.76
N GLN A 28 -1.92 -13.48 -7.48
CA GLN A 28 -0.96 -14.51 -7.12
C GLN A 28 -1.40 -15.88 -7.66
N LYS A 29 -2.66 -16.23 -7.45
CA LYS A 29 -3.23 -17.49 -7.96
C LYS A 29 -3.24 -17.54 -9.47
N ALA A 30 -3.44 -16.40 -10.12
CA ALA A 30 -3.50 -16.32 -11.58
C ALA A 30 -2.11 -16.23 -12.24
N GLY A 31 -1.04 -16.17 -11.45
CA GLY A 31 0.32 -16.05 -11.99
C GLY A 31 0.66 -14.66 -12.49
N ARG A 32 -0.07 -13.65 -12.09
CA ARG A 32 0.14 -12.25 -12.50
C ARG A 32 0.99 -11.52 -11.46
N TYR A 33 2.24 -11.92 -11.33
CA TYR A 33 3.08 -11.56 -10.20
C TYR A 33 3.44 -10.07 -10.11
N LEU A 34 3.64 -9.40 -11.26
CA LEU A 34 3.88 -7.96 -11.26
C LEU A 34 2.70 -7.21 -10.62
N TYR A 35 1.48 -7.64 -10.96
CA TYR A 35 0.27 -7.01 -10.41
C TYR A 35 0.04 -7.35 -8.94
N VAL A 36 0.59 -8.47 -8.44
CA VAL A 36 0.60 -8.74 -7.00
C VAL A 36 1.34 -7.61 -6.27
N LEU A 37 2.52 -7.25 -6.76
CA LEU A 37 3.32 -6.21 -6.13
C LEU A 37 2.66 -4.84 -6.25
N PHE A 38 2.09 -4.53 -7.41
CA PHE A 38 1.36 -3.28 -7.60
C PHE A 38 0.15 -3.20 -6.67
N CYS A 39 -0.63 -4.28 -6.55
CA CYS A 39 -1.79 -4.29 -5.65
C CYS A 39 -1.36 -4.16 -4.18
N CYS A 40 -0.24 -4.75 -3.78
CA CYS A 40 0.30 -4.56 -2.44
C CYS A 40 0.68 -3.10 -2.20
N GLN A 41 1.33 -2.47 -3.19
CA GLN A 41 1.68 -1.06 -3.12
C GLN A 41 0.42 -0.21 -2.94
N GLN A 42 -0.62 -0.47 -3.73
CA GLN A 42 -1.89 0.24 -3.65
C GLN A 42 -2.57 0.05 -2.30
N ALA A 43 -2.54 -1.17 -1.77
CA ALA A 43 -3.16 -1.46 -0.47
C ALA A 43 -2.49 -0.66 0.66
N ILE A 44 -1.16 -0.62 0.68
CA ILE A 44 -0.42 0.13 1.69
C ILE A 44 -0.62 1.64 1.50
N GLU A 45 -0.57 2.12 0.26
CA GLU A 45 -0.83 3.53 -0.03
C GLU A 45 -2.16 3.99 0.54
N LYS A 46 -3.21 3.23 0.29
CA LYS A 46 -4.56 3.56 0.75
C LYS A 46 -4.69 3.47 2.27
N ARG A 47 -4.00 2.52 2.90
CA ARG A 47 -3.99 2.40 4.35
C ARG A 47 -3.31 3.60 5.00
N LEU A 48 -2.19 4.05 4.45
CA LEU A 48 -1.50 5.26 4.92
C LEU A 48 -2.39 6.48 4.73
N LYS A 49 -3.10 6.57 3.61
CA LYS A 49 -4.03 7.67 3.36
C LYS A 49 -5.18 7.69 4.37
N ALA A 50 -5.71 6.52 4.74
CA ALA A 50 -6.71 6.44 5.81
C ALA A 50 -6.17 7.01 7.12
N ILE A 51 -4.94 6.68 7.46
CA ILE A 51 -4.30 7.17 8.69
C ILE A 51 -4.08 8.68 8.63
N ILE A 52 -3.65 9.19 7.47
CA ILE A 52 -3.48 10.64 7.27
C ILE A 52 -4.80 11.37 7.52
N VAL A 53 -5.90 10.87 6.96
CA VAL A 53 -7.22 11.47 7.18
C VAL A 53 -7.58 11.45 8.67
N LYS A 54 -7.33 10.34 9.34
CA LYS A 54 -7.64 10.20 10.78
C LYS A 54 -6.84 11.20 11.61
N GLU A 55 -5.55 11.36 11.32
CA GLU A 55 -4.67 12.22 12.11
C GLU A 55 -4.85 13.71 11.80
N THR A 56 -5.05 14.06 10.53
CA THR A 56 -5.08 15.45 10.09
C THR A 56 -6.48 16.01 9.90
N LYS A 57 -7.49 15.16 9.76
CA LYS A 57 -8.87 15.54 9.43
C LYS A 57 -8.99 16.19 8.05
N GLU A 58 -7.98 16.01 7.20
CA GLU A 58 -7.95 16.58 5.86
C GLU A 58 -7.78 15.48 4.83
N PHE A 59 -8.10 15.78 3.56
CA PHE A 59 -7.87 14.84 2.47
C PHE A 59 -6.38 14.55 2.34
N PRO A 60 -6.00 13.30 2.06
CA PRO A 60 -4.60 12.98 1.86
C PRO A 60 -4.12 13.56 0.54
N PRO A 61 -2.83 13.88 0.42
CA PRO A 61 -2.29 14.39 -0.83
C PRO A 61 -2.30 13.31 -1.91
N LYS A 62 -2.28 13.75 -3.17
CA LYS A 62 -2.23 12.85 -4.32
C LYS A 62 -0.79 12.39 -4.55
N LEU A 63 -0.26 11.66 -3.60
CA LEU A 63 1.09 11.08 -3.63
C LEU A 63 0.99 9.57 -3.70
N HIS A 64 1.98 8.95 -4.35
CA HIS A 64 2.08 7.50 -4.45
C HIS A 64 3.36 6.97 -3.80
N ASP A 65 4.28 7.84 -3.44
CA ASP A 65 5.50 7.47 -2.73
C ASP A 65 5.17 7.12 -1.28
N LEU A 66 5.34 5.86 -0.92
CA LEU A 66 4.95 5.35 0.38
C LEU A 66 5.75 5.97 1.53
N ILE A 67 7.02 6.27 1.30
CA ILE A 67 7.86 6.89 2.35
C ILE A 67 7.38 8.30 2.63
N ARG A 68 7.06 9.06 1.58
CA ARG A 68 6.55 10.42 1.75
C ARG A 68 5.19 10.42 2.46
N LEU A 69 4.34 9.44 2.16
CA LEU A 69 3.07 9.30 2.86
C LEU A 69 3.29 8.94 4.34
N LEU A 70 4.23 8.04 4.61
CA LEU A 70 4.57 7.67 5.99
C LEU A 70 5.02 8.89 6.79
N GLU A 71 5.82 9.76 6.18
CA GLU A 71 6.33 10.98 6.83
C GLU A 71 5.22 11.96 7.23
N LEU A 72 4.06 11.85 6.60
CA LEU A 72 2.89 12.69 6.93
C LEU A 72 2.08 12.12 8.10
N THR A 73 2.47 10.97 8.62
CA THR A 73 1.82 10.32 9.76
C THR A 73 2.72 10.39 10.99
N LYS A 74 2.14 10.07 12.13
CA LYS A 74 2.90 9.95 13.40
C LYS A 74 3.46 8.55 13.60
N ILE A 75 3.34 7.68 12.60
CA ILE A 75 3.78 6.29 12.69
C ILE A 75 5.30 6.23 12.65
N SER A 76 5.85 5.41 13.56
CA SER A 76 7.27 5.08 13.57
C SER A 76 7.41 3.60 13.22
N LEU A 77 8.10 3.30 12.13
CA LEU A 77 8.37 1.94 11.70
C LEU A 77 9.82 1.58 12.01
N ASN A 78 10.09 0.28 12.16
CA ASN A 78 11.47 -0.17 12.32
C ASN A 78 12.19 -0.16 10.96
N ASN A 79 13.49 -0.40 10.99
CA ASN A 79 14.32 -0.35 9.77
C ASN A 79 13.89 -1.34 8.71
N GLU A 80 13.49 -2.55 9.10
CA GLU A 80 13.03 -3.58 8.15
C GLU A 80 11.74 -3.16 7.46
N GLN A 81 10.81 -2.60 8.23
CA GLN A 81 9.54 -2.13 7.71
C GLN A 81 9.74 -0.96 6.74
N GLU A 82 10.63 -0.02 7.10
CA GLU A 82 10.92 1.11 6.20
C GLU A 82 11.59 0.64 4.92
N LEU A 83 12.51 -0.32 5.01
CA LEU A 83 13.16 -0.87 3.82
C LEU A 83 12.15 -1.55 2.90
N PHE A 84 11.25 -2.34 3.49
CA PHE A 84 10.17 -2.96 2.72
C PHE A 84 9.32 -1.90 2.01
N LEU A 85 8.96 -0.83 2.74
CA LEU A 85 8.15 0.25 2.19
C LEU A 85 8.84 0.92 1.01
N ARG A 86 10.14 1.19 1.11
CA ARG A 86 10.93 1.77 0.02
C ARG A 86 10.92 0.88 -1.21
N LYS A 87 11.13 -0.42 -1.02
CA LYS A 87 11.12 -1.38 -2.12
C LYS A 87 9.76 -1.48 -2.77
N LEU A 88 8.71 -1.55 -1.95
CA LEU A 88 7.34 -1.67 -2.43
C LEU A 88 6.91 -0.43 -3.21
N SER A 89 7.36 0.75 -2.79
CA SER A 89 7.02 2.01 -3.45
C SER A 89 7.43 2.03 -4.93
N ASN A 90 8.45 1.28 -5.30
CA ASN A 90 8.91 1.19 -6.69
C ASN A 90 7.92 0.48 -7.61
N PHE A 91 6.94 -0.22 -7.05
CA PHE A 91 5.95 -0.96 -7.83
C PHE A 91 4.67 -0.18 -8.14
N TYR A 92 4.70 1.14 -7.95
CA TYR A 92 3.66 1.99 -8.51
C TYR A 92 3.92 2.09 -10.02
N ILE A 93 3.21 1.30 -10.81
CA ILE A 93 3.54 1.08 -12.21
C ILE A 93 2.73 1.92 -13.20
N GLU A 94 1.71 2.64 -12.74
CA GLU A 94 0.82 3.40 -13.62
C GLU A 94 1.51 4.49 -14.43
N THR A 95 2.64 5.01 -13.94
CA THR A 95 3.39 6.06 -14.63
C THR A 95 4.60 5.51 -15.37
N ARG A 96 4.78 4.17 -15.41
CA ARG A 96 5.95 3.55 -16.04
C ARG A 96 5.73 3.37 -17.53
N TYR A 97 6.80 3.57 -18.30
CA TYR A 97 6.79 3.25 -19.73
C TYR A 97 6.94 1.75 -19.94
N PRO A 98 6.51 1.24 -21.13
CA PRO A 98 6.58 -0.19 -21.40
C PRO A 98 7.95 -0.82 -21.19
N GLU A 99 9.03 -0.13 -21.54
CA GLU A 99 10.39 -0.64 -21.33
C GLU A 99 10.69 -0.85 -19.85
N GLU A 100 10.29 0.11 -19.00
CA GLU A 100 10.46 0.01 -17.55
C GLU A 100 9.66 -1.17 -17.01
N MET A 101 8.43 -1.35 -17.51
CA MET A 101 7.56 -2.46 -17.12
C MET A 101 8.20 -3.80 -17.44
N HIS A 102 8.81 -3.93 -18.63
CA HIS A 102 9.49 -5.16 -19.01
C HIS A 102 10.66 -5.47 -18.09
N GLU A 103 11.47 -4.45 -17.75
CA GLU A 103 12.62 -4.64 -16.86
C GLU A 103 12.20 -5.06 -15.46
N ILE A 104 11.16 -4.43 -14.93
CA ILE A 104 10.62 -4.78 -13.63
C ILE A 104 10.06 -6.20 -13.64
N ASN A 105 9.31 -6.55 -14.68
CA ASN A 105 8.67 -7.85 -14.79
C ASN A 105 9.66 -9.00 -14.86
N LYS A 106 10.83 -8.79 -15.45
CA LYS A 106 11.89 -9.80 -15.50
C LYS A 106 12.38 -10.23 -14.12
N LYS A 107 12.26 -9.35 -13.13
CA LYS A 107 12.75 -9.57 -11.77
C LYS A 107 11.69 -10.17 -10.85
N VAL A 108 10.45 -10.28 -11.32
CA VAL A 108 9.31 -10.70 -10.49
C VAL A 108 8.95 -12.14 -10.80
N ASN A 109 8.83 -12.95 -9.75
CA ASN A 109 8.42 -14.35 -9.86
C ASN A 109 7.45 -14.68 -8.71
N ALA A 110 6.96 -15.93 -8.72
CA ALA A 110 6.00 -16.39 -7.72
C ALA A 110 6.51 -16.24 -6.28
N LYS A 111 7.77 -16.56 -6.06
CA LYS A 111 8.39 -16.55 -4.74
C LYS A 111 8.50 -15.12 -4.21
N LEU A 112 8.97 -14.20 -5.05
CA LEU A 112 9.09 -12.80 -4.68
C LEU A 112 7.72 -12.19 -4.39
N ALA A 113 6.74 -12.47 -5.26
CA ALA A 113 5.39 -11.95 -5.09
C ALA A 113 4.76 -12.47 -3.79
N ALA A 114 4.93 -13.76 -3.47
CA ALA A 114 4.42 -14.34 -2.24
C ALA A 114 5.03 -13.69 -1.00
N LYS A 115 6.35 -13.42 -1.04
CA LYS A 115 7.03 -12.75 0.06
C LYS A 115 6.51 -11.33 0.27
N TYR A 116 6.35 -10.58 -0.80
CA TYR A 116 5.83 -9.20 -0.71
C TYR A 116 4.40 -9.17 -0.20
N LEU A 117 3.57 -10.12 -0.65
CA LEU A 117 2.19 -10.22 -0.19
C LEU A 117 2.13 -10.48 1.32
N LYS A 118 2.96 -11.42 1.79
CA LYS A 118 3.04 -11.72 3.22
C LYS A 118 3.50 -10.49 4.03
N ASP A 119 4.56 -9.84 3.57
CA ASP A 119 5.10 -8.67 4.25
C ASP A 119 4.10 -7.51 4.25
N ALA A 120 3.37 -7.34 3.15
CA ALA A 120 2.32 -6.31 3.06
C ALA A 120 1.18 -6.58 4.06
N GLU A 121 0.75 -7.83 4.16
CA GLU A 121 -0.29 -8.20 5.13
C GLU A 121 0.16 -7.97 6.57
N GLU A 122 1.40 -8.29 6.88
CA GLU A 122 1.98 -8.04 8.21
C GLU A 122 2.06 -6.55 8.52
N LEU A 123 2.48 -5.74 7.54
CA LEU A 123 2.54 -4.29 7.71
C LEU A 123 1.15 -3.71 7.92
N ILE A 124 0.15 -4.18 7.18
CA ILE A 124 -1.23 -3.74 7.35
C ILE A 124 -1.72 -3.99 8.77
N LYS A 125 -1.39 -5.15 9.35
CA LYS A 125 -1.75 -5.44 10.75
C LYS A 125 -1.15 -4.43 11.70
N CYS A 126 0.10 -4.05 11.45
CA CYS A 126 0.77 -3.02 12.24
C CYS A 126 0.08 -1.67 12.07
N LEU A 127 -0.23 -1.27 10.83
CA LEU A 127 -0.89 0.00 10.53
C LEU A 127 -2.30 0.07 11.13
N ASN A 128 -2.99 -1.05 11.22
CA ASN A 128 -4.33 -1.09 11.80
C ASN A 128 -4.39 -0.63 13.24
N GLN A 129 -3.29 -0.70 13.98
CA GLN A 129 -3.23 -0.19 15.35
C GLN A 129 -3.50 1.31 15.38
N GLN A 130 -3.12 2.03 14.34
CA GLN A 130 -3.31 3.48 14.24
C GLN A 130 -4.75 3.85 13.84
N LEU A 131 -5.52 2.87 13.37
CA LEU A 131 -6.90 3.10 12.92
C LEU A 131 -7.95 2.74 13.98
N LYS A 132 -7.51 2.25 15.12
CA LYS A 132 -8.40 1.91 16.24
C LYS A 132 -8.89 3.13 16.99
#